data_1664623a435fd0a6edb6a9569021eb79
#
_entry.id   1664623a435fd0a6edb6a9569021eb79
#
_cell.length_a   1.000
_cell.length_b   1.000
_cell.length_c   1.000
_cell.angle_alpha   90.00
_cell.angle_beta   90.00
_cell.angle_gamma   90.00
#
_symmetry.space_group_name_H-M   'P 1'
#
loop_
_entity.id
_entity.type
_entity.pdbx_description
1 polymer ?
#
loop_
_entity_poly.entity_id
_entity_poly.type
_entity_poly.pdbx_seq_one_letter_code
_entity_poly.pdbx_strand_id
1 'polypeptide(L)'
;AAILKRAAPHQFVAHNTIGIHTPIDMYDLHRELDFAAWDNSPHVDGDMRENNLGHDLYRSTKHQAYWMLEQKNGYFNGANYNLAIAPGLVRAWAYNDIARGANGVLFYRWRSNRWGQEQNPNGILRHDGSPRRAYGEIQRLTRELQSFGRELAATSVRAEVAILHSYDNFWAFEANRQYANSDCVKLEREMYNALSDLGVTADLVRPEEDLSRYKLVLAPNSVLVGKAAARNFEAYVEQGGHIVFGVRSGLKDENNVMVDIPWPGLLAGLCGITVEEFEAFPAHAWNQVSYQGRDYDVRWWADVLAAGPARIEAVYAGRFYRGAPAITRHGVGKGAAAYIGVAGCPELLQDYFRDRLKELGIPVTEMPENTYLTIRENAERRYVFLVNLSFEERVVPTDFSGTDRLTGRKLCGDIAVPPLDVVVLETSRKVNCETKSNRK
;
A
#
# COMPACT_ATOMS: atom_id res chain seq x y z
N ALA A 1 26.46 0.99 -10.43
CA ALA A 1 26.94 0.38 -9.17
C ALA A 1 28.33 -0.23 -9.32
N ALA A 2 28.58 -1.14 -10.28
CA ALA A 2 29.84 -1.91 -10.39
C ALA A 2 31.14 -1.06 -10.43
N ILE A 3 31.14 0.08 -11.13
CA ILE A 3 32.30 0.98 -11.18
C ILE A 3 32.60 1.59 -9.82
N LEU A 4 31.54 2.07 -9.13
CA LEU A 4 31.66 2.66 -7.80
C LEU A 4 32.12 1.63 -6.77
N LYS A 5 31.60 0.42 -6.83
CA LYS A 5 32.00 -0.68 -5.93
C LYS A 5 33.45 -1.11 -6.12
N ARG A 6 34.02 -1.04 -7.35
CA ARG A 6 35.43 -1.29 -7.57
C ARG A 6 36.32 -0.19 -6.98
N ALA A 7 35.88 1.07 -7.07
CA ALA A 7 36.64 2.21 -6.56
C ALA A 7 36.51 2.35 -5.03
N ALA A 8 35.36 2.02 -4.45
CA ALA A 8 35.07 2.19 -3.04
C ALA A 8 34.23 1.00 -2.51
N PRO A 9 34.84 -0.19 -2.31
CA PRO A 9 34.13 -1.43 -2.02
C PRO A 9 33.36 -1.41 -0.67
N HIS A 10 33.78 -0.58 0.27
CA HIS A 10 33.16 -0.47 1.59
C HIS A 10 32.04 0.56 1.66
N GLN A 11 31.84 1.35 0.60
CA GLN A 11 30.78 2.36 0.56
C GLN A 11 29.50 1.77 0.00
N PHE A 12 28.35 2.13 0.57
CA PHE A 12 27.07 1.80 -0.02
C PHE A 12 26.78 2.69 -1.24
N VAL A 13 26.05 2.15 -2.19
CA VAL A 13 25.57 2.84 -3.39
C VAL A 13 24.06 2.79 -3.39
N ALA A 14 23.43 3.96 -3.37
CA ALA A 14 21.99 4.14 -3.46
C ALA A 14 21.66 5.21 -4.49
N HIS A 15 20.41 5.28 -4.90
CA HIS A 15 19.88 6.33 -5.76
C HIS A 15 18.49 6.70 -5.26
N ASN A 16 18.22 8.00 -5.12
CA ASN A 16 16.89 8.51 -4.79
C ASN A 16 16.03 8.59 -6.06
N THR A 17 14.74 8.39 -5.88
CA THR A 17 13.71 8.50 -6.91
C THR A 17 12.46 9.10 -6.30
N ILE A 18 11.50 9.52 -7.10
CA ILE A 18 10.26 10.15 -6.64
C ILE A 18 9.04 9.38 -7.12
N GLY A 19 8.05 9.27 -6.23
CA GLY A 19 6.73 8.71 -6.56
C GLY A 19 6.73 7.22 -6.85
N ILE A 20 5.53 6.70 -7.02
CA ILE A 20 5.26 5.28 -7.30
C ILE A 20 5.09 5.01 -8.78
N HIS A 21 4.78 6.05 -9.55
CA HIS A 21 4.40 5.95 -10.94
C HIS A 21 5.32 6.81 -11.79
N THR A 22 6.43 6.22 -12.16
CA THR A 22 7.45 6.86 -12.99
C THR A 22 7.64 6.09 -14.29
N PRO A 23 8.23 6.67 -15.32
CA PRO A 23 8.62 5.94 -16.52
C PRO A 23 9.82 5.00 -16.31
N ILE A 24 10.16 4.68 -15.07
CA ILE A 24 11.32 3.86 -14.70
C ILE A 24 10.84 2.70 -13.82
N ASP A 25 11.28 1.48 -14.13
CA ASP A 25 11.06 0.31 -13.30
C ASP A 25 11.94 0.39 -12.03
N MET A 26 11.31 0.55 -10.87
CA MET A 26 12.00 0.68 -9.59
C MET A 26 12.65 -0.63 -9.15
N TYR A 27 12.11 -1.79 -9.51
CA TYR A 27 12.73 -3.07 -9.19
C TYR A 27 14.06 -3.22 -9.95
N ASP A 28 14.07 -2.88 -11.24
CA ASP A 28 15.27 -2.94 -12.06
C ASP A 28 16.30 -1.89 -11.65
N LEU A 29 15.86 -0.66 -11.37
CA LEU A 29 16.76 0.41 -10.92
C LEU A 29 17.49 0.04 -9.64
N HIS A 30 16.77 -0.49 -8.64
CA HIS A 30 17.35 -0.80 -7.33
C HIS A 30 18.07 -2.14 -7.28
N ARG A 31 17.94 -3.01 -8.29
CA ARG A 31 18.48 -4.37 -8.28
C ARG A 31 19.97 -4.41 -7.93
N GLU A 32 20.77 -3.52 -8.52
CA GLU A 32 22.23 -3.44 -8.33
C GLU A 32 22.65 -2.45 -7.22
N LEU A 33 21.71 -1.83 -6.53
CA LEU A 33 21.99 -0.91 -5.43
C LEU A 33 21.96 -1.65 -4.09
N ASP A 34 22.64 -1.10 -3.08
CA ASP A 34 22.69 -1.74 -1.75
C ASP A 34 21.34 -1.73 -1.03
N PHE A 35 20.57 -0.65 -1.21
CA PHE A 35 19.21 -0.51 -0.69
C PHE A 35 18.38 0.39 -1.60
N ALA A 36 17.07 0.25 -1.52
CA ALA A 36 16.14 1.14 -2.19
C ALA A 36 16.04 2.47 -1.42
N ALA A 37 15.85 3.56 -2.15
CA ALA A 37 15.69 4.87 -1.54
C ALA A 37 14.80 5.77 -2.38
N TRP A 38 14.07 6.69 -1.73
CA TRP A 38 13.22 7.65 -2.42
C TRP A 38 13.06 8.97 -1.67
N ASP A 39 12.41 9.94 -2.32
CA ASP A 39 12.18 11.27 -1.84
C ASP A 39 10.69 11.46 -1.58
N ASN A 40 10.32 11.75 -0.34
CA ASN A 40 8.94 11.89 0.10
C ASN A 40 8.59 13.36 0.36
N SER A 41 7.70 13.91 -0.46
CA SER A 41 7.21 15.28 -0.33
C SER A 41 5.68 15.30 -0.16
N PRO A 42 5.15 14.81 0.97
CA PRO A 42 3.72 14.70 1.17
C PRO A 42 3.04 16.09 1.13
N HIS A 43 1.83 16.12 0.59
CA HIS A 43 0.96 17.28 0.70
C HIS A 43 0.36 17.37 2.10
N VAL A 44 0.26 18.60 2.64
CA VAL A 44 -0.27 18.82 4.01
C VAL A 44 -1.75 18.44 4.12
N ASP A 45 -2.47 18.57 3.01
CA ASP A 45 -3.89 18.28 2.82
C ASP A 45 -4.13 17.04 1.93
N GLY A 46 -3.07 16.28 1.63
CA GLY A 46 -3.11 15.12 0.74
C GLY A 46 -3.54 13.84 1.45
N ASP A 47 -4.00 12.90 0.64
CA ASP A 47 -4.24 11.53 1.09
C ASP A 47 -2.91 10.79 1.27
N MET A 48 -2.54 10.55 2.52
CA MET A 48 -1.27 9.88 2.86
C MET A 48 -1.23 8.41 2.43
N ARG A 49 -2.34 7.80 2.02
CA ARG A 49 -2.35 6.43 1.49
C ARG A 49 -1.54 6.33 0.18
N GLU A 50 -1.46 7.41 -0.59
CA GLU A 50 -0.58 7.47 -1.77
C GLU A 50 0.91 7.41 -1.38
N ASN A 51 1.31 8.19 -0.38
CA ASN A 51 2.68 8.13 0.15
C ASN A 51 2.97 6.77 0.79
N ASN A 52 1.99 6.20 1.50
CA ASN A 52 2.10 4.89 2.11
C ASN A 52 2.30 3.77 1.10
N LEU A 53 1.60 3.81 -0.03
CA LEU A 53 1.82 2.91 -1.16
C LEU A 53 3.27 3.02 -1.69
N GLY A 54 3.80 4.26 -1.78
CA GLY A 54 5.21 4.50 -2.12
C GLY A 54 6.17 3.85 -1.13
N HIS A 55 5.98 4.06 0.17
CA HIS A 55 6.82 3.44 1.21
C HIS A 55 6.81 1.91 1.10
N ASP A 56 5.63 1.32 0.90
CA ASP A 56 5.49 -0.14 0.77
C ASP A 56 6.12 -0.66 -0.52
N LEU A 57 6.06 0.10 -1.64
CA LEU A 57 6.77 -0.23 -2.88
C LEU A 57 8.29 -0.26 -2.66
N TYR A 58 8.87 0.82 -2.12
CA TYR A 58 10.32 0.89 -1.95
C TYR A 58 10.86 -0.15 -0.97
N ARG A 59 10.11 -0.48 0.08
CA ARG A 59 10.42 -1.64 0.94
C ARG A 59 10.41 -2.94 0.16
N SER A 60 9.45 -3.12 -0.73
CA SER A 60 9.23 -4.36 -1.48
C SER A 60 10.23 -4.58 -2.60
N THR A 61 10.77 -3.52 -3.23
CA THR A 61 11.69 -3.66 -4.38
C THR A 61 12.91 -4.54 -4.08
N LYS A 62 13.33 -4.64 -2.82
CA LYS A 62 14.44 -5.48 -2.37
C LYS A 62 14.06 -6.35 -1.16
N HIS A 63 12.81 -6.37 -0.73
CA HIS A 63 12.33 -7.06 0.48
C HIS A 63 13.18 -6.79 1.72
N GLN A 64 13.63 -5.55 1.87
CA GLN A 64 14.46 -5.10 2.99
C GLN A 64 14.13 -3.66 3.38
N ALA A 65 14.72 -3.20 4.47
CA ALA A 65 14.62 -1.80 4.86
C ALA A 65 15.14 -0.88 3.75
N TYR A 66 14.46 0.23 3.55
CA TYR A 66 14.82 1.29 2.61
C TYR A 66 15.26 2.56 3.35
N TRP A 67 15.75 3.56 2.61
CA TRP A 67 16.07 4.88 3.17
C TRP A 67 15.22 5.96 2.52
N MET A 68 14.77 6.89 3.35
CA MET A 68 14.22 8.16 2.91
C MET A 68 15.38 9.14 2.75
N LEU A 69 15.72 9.50 1.49
CA LEU A 69 16.85 10.40 1.23
C LEU A 69 16.45 11.87 1.24
N GLU A 70 15.20 12.18 0.95
CA GLU A 70 14.67 13.54 0.99
C GLU A 70 13.29 13.57 1.64
N GLN A 71 13.25 13.70 2.97
CA GLN A 71 11.99 13.92 3.68
C GLN A 71 11.69 15.43 3.74
N LYS A 72 10.49 15.80 3.31
CA LYS A 72 9.99 17.18 3.37
C LYS A 72 9.96 17.70 4.81
N ASN A 73 10.49 18.91 5.00
CA ASN A 73 10.40 19.62 6.28
C ASN A 73 10.00 21.11 6.13
N GLY A 74 9.79 21.56 4.89
CA GLY A 74 9.45 22.92 4.54
C GLY A 74 8.65 23.00 3.23
N TYR A 75 8.70 24.12 2.55
CA TYR A 75 8.07 24.29 1.26
C TYR A 75 8.72 23.42 0.20
N PHE A 76 7.93 22.94 -0.74
CA PHE A 76 8.42 22.17 -1.89
C PHE A 76 8.50 23.05 -3.12
N ASN A 77 9.66 23.07 -3.80
CA ASN A 77 9.84 23.78 -5.03
C ASN A 77 9.12 23.04 -6.17
N GLY A 78 8.45 23.78 -7.06
CA GLY A 78 7.69 23.18 -8.17
C GLY A 78 6.26 22.73 -7.82
N ALA A 79 5.82 22.86 -6.57
CA ALA A 79 4.42 22.64 -6.23
C ALA A 79 3.55 23.81 -6.70
N ASN A 80 2.31 23.53 -7.14
CA ASN A 80 1.35 24.55 -7.52
C ASN A 80 0.95 25.45 -6.34
N TYR A 81 1.03 24.94 -5.12
CA TYR A 81 0.80 25.67 -3.87
C TYR A 81 1.62 25.02 -2.73
N ASN A 82 1.83 25.77 -1.67
CA ASN A 82 2.49 25.28 -0.46
C ASN A 82 1.72 25.74 0.78
N LEU A 83 1.04 24.80 1.41
CA LEU A 83 0.42 25.04 2.71
C LEU A 83 1.49 25.03 3.80
N ALA A 84 1.26 25.80 4.85
CA ALA A 84 2.12 25.82 6.02
C ALA A 84 2.02 24.45 6.73
N ILE A 85 3.17 23.82 6.99
CA ILE A 85 3.24 22.54 7.70
C ILE A 85 2.87 22.79 9.16
N ALA A 86 1.86 22.11 9.66
CA ALA A 86 1.42 22.24 11.04
C ALA A 86 2.46 21.72 12.05
N PRO A 87 2.51 22.25 13.28
CA PRO A 87 3.35 21.71 14.34
C PRO A 87 3.03 20.23 14.62
N GLY A 88 4.08 19.39 14.72
CA GLY A 88 3.97 17.94 14.92
C GLY A 88 4.05 17.14 13.61
N LEU A 89 3.63 17.72 12.49
CA LEU A 89 3.47 16.98 11.24
C LEU A 89 4.81 16.49 10.65
N VAL A 90 5.90 17.27 10.75
CA VAL A 90 7.23 16.83 10.27
C VAL A 90 7.71 15.59 11.02
N ARG A 91 7.51 15.56 12.32
CA ARG A 91 7.85 14.40 13.17
C ARG A 91 6.92 13.21 12.87
N ALA A 92 5.63 13.44 12.72
CA ALA A 92 4.66 12.39 12.41
C ALA A 92 4.92 11.74 11.03
N TRP A 93 5.27 12.52 10.01
CA TRP A 93 5.69 12.00 8.71
C TRP A 93 6.94 11.11 8.83
N ALA A 94 7.97 11.57 9.54
CA ALA A 94 9.18 10.77 9.72
C ALA A 94 8.91 9.46 10.48
N TYR A 95 7.99 9.46 11.44
CA TYR A 95 7.55 8.22 12.09
C TYR A 95 6.72 7.33 11.16
N ASN A 96 5.97 7.90 10.23
CA ASN A 96 5.28 7.12 9.20
C ASN A 96 6.27 6.40 8.27
N ASP A 97 7.34 7.11 7.82
CA ASP A 97 8.42 6.50 7.04
C ASP A 97 9.05 5.31 7.80
N ILE A 98 9.39 5.55 9.07
CA ILE A 98 10.01 4.54 9.95
C ILE A 98 9.06 3.37 10.20
N ALA A 99 7.80 3.63 10.49
CA ALA A 99 6.77 2.60 10.69
C ALA A 99 6.70 1.66 9.50
N ARG A 100 6.78 2.19 8.28
CA ARG A 100 6.70 1.43 7.03
C ARG A 100 8.02 0.81 6.57
N GLY A 101 9.07 0.87 7.40
CA GLY A 101 10.29 0.11 7.20
C GLY A 101 11.51 0.92 6.82
N ALA A 102 11.46 2.26 6.84
CA ALA A 102 12.66 3.06 6.66
C ALA A 102 13.63 2.87 7.83
N ASN A 103 14.91 2.62 7.53
CA ASN A 103 16.01 2.57 8.50
C ASN A 103 16.90 3.83 8.44
N GLY A 104 16.62 4.75 7.53
CA GLY A 104 17.26 6.06 7.44
C GLY A 104 16.27 7.11 6.97
N VAL A 105 16.24 8.26 7.63
CA VAL A 105 15.43 9.41 7.23
C VAL A 105 16.32 10.65 7.19
N LEU A 106 16.53 11.17 5.99
CA LEU A 106 17.29 12.38 5.72
C LEU A 106 16.32 13.48 5.33
N PHE A 107 16.51 14.66 5.89
CA PHE A 107 15.64 15.79 5.58
C PHE A 107 16.23 16.68 4.50
N TYR A 108 15.49 16.97 3.48
CA TYR A 108 15.82 17.94 2.46
C TYR A 108 15.25 19.31 2.84
N ARG A 109 16.11 20.27 3.13
CA ARG A 109 17.59 20.26 3.23
C ARG A 109 18.03 20.87 4.55
N TRP A 110 19.36 20.87 4.82
CA TRP A 110 19.90 21.46 6.04
C TRP A 110 19.60 22.97 6.13
N ARG A 111 19.98 23.74 5.11
CA ARG A 111 19.76 25.20 5.07
C ARG A 111 19.10 25.61 3.76
N SER A 112 18.11 26.50 3.83
CA SER A 112 17.43 27.03 2.65
C SER A 112 18.44 27.70 1.69
N ASN A 113 18.31 27.41 0.39
CA ASN A 113 19.22 27.86 -0.64
C ASN A 113 18.99 29.34 -0.97
N ARG A 114 20.05 30.11 -1.18
CA ARG A 114 19.99 31.53 -1.51
C ARG A 114 19.96 31.80 -3.00
N TRP A 115 20.29 30.82 -3.82
CA TRP A 115 20.44 30.95 -5.28
C TRP A 115 19.78 29.80 -6.01
N GLY A 116 19.52 29.98 -7.31
CA GLY A 116 18.94 28.99 -8.19
C GLY A 116 17.43 28.87 -8.05
N GLN A 117 16.87 27.80 -8.58
CA GLN A 117 15.41 27.61 -8.61
C GLN A 117 14.83 27.23 -7.24
N GLU A 118 15.64 26.63 -6.36
CA GLU A 118 15.19 26.15 -5.04
C GLU A 118 15.44 27.19 -3.93
N GLN A 119 15.02 28.42 -4.17
CA GLN A 119 15.19 29.50 -3.19
C GLN A 119 14.09 29.53 -2.12
N ASN A 120 13.06 28.71 -2.24
CA ASN A 120 11.99 28.62 -1.25
C ASN A 120 12.51 28.16 0.12
N PRO A 121 11.85 28.53 1.23
CA PRO A 121 12.28 28.16 2.58
C PRO A 121 11.98 26.68 2.87
N ASN A 122 12.76 25.77 2.27
CA ASN A 122 12.63 24.32 2.37
C ASN A 122 13.67 23.66 3.31
N GLY A 123 14.64 24.44 3.83
CA GLY A 123 15.65 23.91 4.76
C GLY A 123 15.20 23.81 6.22
N ILE A 124 15.89 23.00 7.00
CA ILE A 124 15.76 22.95 8.48
C ILE A 124 16.14 24.32 9.08
N LEU A 125 17.15 24.95 8.49
CA LEU A 125 17.54 26.33 8.77
C LEU A 125 17.02 27.30 7.71
N ARG A 126 16.76 28.54 8.13
CA ARG A 126 16.42 29.64 7.23
C ARG A 126 17.61 30.05 6.37
N HIS A 127 17.38 31.00 5.45
CA HIS A 127 18.41 31.57 4.59
C HIS A 127 19.53 32.27 5.38
N ASP A 128 19.21 32.86 6.54
CA ASP A 128 20.16 33.50 7.46
C ASP A 128 20.90 32.50 8.38
N GLY A 129 20.55 31.20 8.32
CA GLY A 129 21.12 30.15 9.16
C GLY A 129 20.41 29.95 10.49
N SER A 130 19.40 30.75 10.82
CA SER A 130 18.62 30.55 12.05
C SER A 130 17.70 29.34 11.95
N PRO A 131 17.42 28.61 13.06
CA PRO A 131 16.52 27.46 13.06
C PRO A 131 15.10 27.84 12.62
N ARG A 132 14.47 26.97 11.83
CA ARG A 132 13.04 27.02 11.57
C ARG A 132 12.29 26.24 12.64
N ARG A 133 10.95 26.34 12.64
CA ARG A 133 10.10 25.66 13.61
C ARG A 133 10.31 24.13 13.59
N ALA A 134 10.42 23.52 12.41
CA ALA A 134 10.64 22.08 12.24
C ALA A 134 11.95 21.58 12.90
N TYR A 135 12.93 22.46 13.16
CA TYR A 135 14.18 22.09 13.83
C TYR A 135 13.95 21.43 15.18
N GLY A 136 13.03 21.98 15.99
CA GLY A 136 12.69 21.41 17.29
C GLY A 136 12.02 20.05 17.22
N GLU A 137 11.19 19.83 16.18
CA GLU A 137 10.55 18.54 15.93
C GLU A 137 11.57 17.46 15.54
N ILE A 138 12.52 17.81 14.66
CA ILE A 138 13.60 16.92 14.24
C ILE A 138 14.55 16.60 15.40
N GLN A 139 14.86 17.59 16.25
CA GLN A 139 15.63 17.33 17.48
C GLN A 139 14.91 16.38 18.44
N ARG A 140 13.59 16.52 18.58
CA ARG A 140 12.78 15.62 19.40
C ARG A 140 12.82 14.20 18.84
N LEU A 141 12.55 14.04 17.54
CA LEU A 141 12.64 12.75 16.82
C LEU A 141 14.01 12.08 17.03
N THR A 142 15.09 12.84 16.84
CA THR A 142 16.46 12.31 17.01
C THR A 142 16.69 11.78 18.42
N ARG A 143 16.29 12.52 19.45
CA ARG A 143 16.42 12.07 20.84
C ARG A 143 15.59 10.82 21.14
N GLU A 144 14.37 10.74 20.63
CA GLU A 144 13.51 9.58 20.77
C GLU A 144 14.16 8.35 20.13
N LEU A 145 14.65 8.46 18.89
CA LEU A 145 15.30 7.37 18.18
C LEU A 145 16.65 6.94 18.79
N GLN A 146 17.37 7.84 19.47
CA GLN A 146 18.59 7.46 20.21
C GLN A 146 18.31 6.42 21.29
N SER A 147 17.10 6.37 21.86
CA SER A 147 16.73 5.47 22.93
C SER A 147 16.39 4.04 22.49
N PHE A 148 15.86 3.85 21.28
CA PHE A 148 15.43 2.53 20.79
C PHE A 148 15.65 2.30 19.29
N GLY A 149 16.17 3.26 18.54
CA GLY A 149 16.30 3.18 17.09
C GLY A 149 17.19 2.03 16.62
N ARG A 150 18.23 1.66 17.37
CA ARG A 150 19.07 0.48 17.06
C ARG A 150 18.27 -0.83 17.15
N GLU A 151 17.43 -0.97 18.16
CA GLU A 151 16.57 -2.12 18.36
C GLU A 151 15.50 -2.17 17.26
N LEU A 152 14.94 -1.03 16.91
CA LEU A 152 13.95 -0.88 15.86
C LEU A 152 14.54 -1.20 14.48
N ALA A 153 15.75 -0.75 14.17
CA ALA A 153 16.42 -1.04 12.91
C ALA A 153 16.67 -2.54 12.66
N ALA A 154 16.70 -3.34 13.74
CA ALA A 154 16.81 -4.79 13.66
C ALA A 154 15.47 -5.51 13.39
N THR A 155 14.37 -4.76 13.26
CA THR A 155 13.03 -5.29 12.95
C THR A 155 12.66 -5.04 11.49
N SER A 156 11.71 -5.82 10.97
CA SER A 156 11.17 -5.64 9.62
C SER A 156 9.64 -5.59 9.66
N VAL A 157 9.06 -4.93 8.69
CA VAL A 157 7.62 -5.00 8.43
C VAL A 157 7.32 -6.38 7.83
N ARG A 158 6.29 -7.04 8.34
CA ARG A 158 5.77 -8.29 7.78
C ARG A 158 4.40 -8.06 7.19
N ALA A 159 4.25 -8.39 5.90
CA ALA A 159 2.98 -8.39 5.22
C ALA A 159 2.54 -9.84 4.94
N GLU A 160 1.29 -10.15 5.25
CA GLU A 160 0.63 -11.41 4.88
C GLU A 160 -0.17 -11.26 3.57
N VAL A 161 -0.27 -10.04 3.06
CA VAL A 161 -0.95 -9.66 1.83
C VAL A 161 0.06 -9.07 0.85
N ALA A 162 -0.09 -9.36 -0.44
CA ALA A 162 0.64 -8.69 -1.51
C ALA A 162 -0.31 -8.06 -2.52
N ILE A 163 0.17 -7.02 -3.19
CA ILE A 163 -0.47 -6.44 -4.37
C ILE A 163 0.50 -6.62 -5.55
N LEU A 164 0.01 -7.15 -6.66
CA LEU A 164 0.82 -7.25 -7.87
C LEU A 164 1.04 -5.87 -8.48
N HIS A 165 2.31 -5.51 -8.64
CA HIS A 165 2.77 -4.26 -9.21
C HIS A 165 3.72 -4.54 -10.38
N SER A 166 3.35 -4.11 -11.57
CA SER A 166 4.11 -4.38 -12.79
C SER A 166 4.23 -3.13 -13.65
N TYR A 167 5.46 -2.66 -13.86
CA TYR A 167 5.74 -1.52 -14.74
C TYR A 167 5.40 -1.83 -16.19
N ASP A 168 5.65 -3.05 -16.69
CA ASP A 168 5.26 -3.47 -18.02
C ASP A 168 3.75 -3.35 -18.22
N ASN A 169 2.97 -3.75 -17.20
CA ASN A 169 1.53 -3.61 -17.22
C ASN A 169 1.10 -2.13 -17.26
N PHE A 170 1.75 -1.26 -16.49
CA PHE A 170 1.48 0.19 -16.53
C PHE A 170 1.80 0.79 -17.90
N TRP A 171 2.95 0.47 -18.46
CA TRP A 171 3.35 1.00 -19.77
C TRP A 171 2.45 0.48 -20.91
N ALA A 172 2.08 -0.80 -20.88
CA ALA A 172 1.12 -1.35 -21.83
C ALA A 172 -0.25 -0.69 -21.75
N PHE A 173 -0.68 -0.37 -20.53
CA PHE A 173 -1.93 0.32 -20.27
C PHE A 173 -1.87 1.78 -20.74
N GLU A 174 -0.80 2.51 -20.41
CA GLU A 174 -0.57 3.89 -20.87
C GLU A 174 -0.48 3.99 -22.40
N ALA A 175 0.17 3.04 -23.04
CA ALA A 175 0.28 2.99 -24.50
C ALA A 175 -1.08 2.85 -25.21
N ASN A 176 -2.09 2.27 -24.54
CA ASN A 176 -3.43 2.09 -25.05
C ASN A 176 -4.48 2.16 -23.94
N ARG A 177 -4.73 3.35 -23.42
CA ARG A 177 -5.72 3.60 -22.34
C ARG A 177 -7.15 3.26 -22.72
N GLN A 178 -7.53 3.36 -23.99
CA GLN A 178 -8.85 3.16 -24.57
C GLN A 178 -9.95 4.09 -24.03
N TYR A 179 -10.00 4.34 -22.71
CA TYR A 179 -11.08 5.11 -22.05
C TYR A 179 -10.51 6.10 -21.05
N ALA A 180 -11.15 7.26 -20.89
CA ALA A 180 -10.70 8.38 -20.05
C ALA A 180 -10.55 7.99 -18.56
N ASN A 181 -11.38 7.07 -18.06
CA ASN A 181 -11.35 6.59 -16.68
C ASN A 181 -10.49 5.31 -16.50
N SER A 182 -9.80 4.87 -17.55
CA SER A 182 -8.86 3.76 -17.48
C SER A 182 -7.54 4.26 -16.93
N ASP A 183 -7.27 4.00 -15.67
CA ASP A 183 -6.04 4.36 -14.98
C ASP A 183 -5.63 3.21 -14.05
N CYS A 184 -4.53 2.55 -14.43
CA CYS A 184 -4.01 1.36 -13.72
C CYS A 184 -3.57 1.71 -12.30
N VAL A 185 -2.96 2.87 -12.09
CA VAL A 185 -2.54 3.34 -10.76
C VAL A 185 -3.75 3.56 -9.87
N LYS A 186 -4.82 4.11 -10.43
CA LYS A 186 -6.07 4.35 -9.72
C LYS A 186 -6.72 3.04 -9.26
N LEU A 187 -6.70 2.00 -10.10
CA LEU A 187 -7.22 0.67 -9.74
C LEU A 187 -6.38 0.01 -8.64
N GLU A 188 -5.06 0.12 -8.72
CA GLU A 188 -4.16 -0.37 -7.68
C GLU A 188 -4.38 0.37 -6.35
N ARG A 189 -4.48 1.70 -6.40
CA ARG A 189 -4.73 2.53 -5.22
C ARG A 189 -6.08 2.24 -4.56
N GLU A 190 -7.10 1.92 -5.33
CA GLU A 190 -8.42 1.57 -4.79
C GLU A 190 -8.33 0.33 -3.89
N MET A 191 -7.67 -0.74 -4.36
CA MET A 191 -7.46 -1.96 -3.57
C MET A 191 -6.51 -1.72 -2.38
N TYR A 192 -5.43 -0.95 -2.59
CA TYR A 192 -4.51 -0.59 -1.51
C TYR A 192 -5.21 0.21 -0.40
N ASN A 193 -6.03 1.19 -0.78
CA ASN A 193 -6.75 2.03 0.18
C ASN A 193 -7.71 1.20 1.02
N ALA A 194 -8.42 0.23 0.41
CA ALA A 194 -9.30 -0.67 1.15
C ALA A 194 -8.54 -1.51 2.20
N LEU A 195 -7.32 -1.99 1.88
CA LEU A 195 -6.47 -2.68 2.86
C LEU A 195 -5.98 -1.72 3.96
N SER A 196 -5.56 -0.52 3.58
CA SER A 196 -5.07 0.50 4.52
C SER A 196 -6.15 0.89 5.54
N ASP A 197 -7.40 1.07 5.09
CA ASP A 197 -8.55 1.40 5.95
C ASP A 197 -8.92 0.23 6.89
N LEU A 198 -8.51 -0.99 6.56
CA LEU A 198 -8.63 -2.19 7.38
C LEU A 198 -7.38 -2.47 8.25
N GLY A 199 -6.42 -1.54 8.30
CA GLY A 199 -5.20 -1.66 9.09
C GLY A 199 -4.25 -2.77 8.60
N VAL A 200 -4.35 -3.15 7.33
CA VAL A 200 -3.55 -4.25 6.73
C VAL A 200 -2.43 -3.68 5.87
N THR A 201 -1.22 -4.11 6.18
CA THR A 201 -0.04 -3.77 5.37
C THR A 201 0.12 -4.77 4.23
N ALA A 202 0.45 -4.27 3.04
CA ALA A 202 0.76 -5.09 1.87
C ALA A 202 2.19 -4.87 1.37
N ASP A 203 2.79 -5.91 0.78
CA ASP A 203 3.97 -5.78 -0.06
C ASP A 203 3.52 -5.58 -1.51
N LEU A 204 4.31 -4.85 -2.30
CA LEU A 204 4.12 -4.74 -3.74
C LEU A 204 5.12 -5.65 -4.44
N VAL A 205 4.63 -6.59 -5.26
CA VAL A 205 5.47 -7.65 -5.84
C VAL A 205 5.21 -7.82 -7.31
N ARG A 206 6.22 -8.28 -8.05
CA ARG A 206 6.05 -8.58 -9.47
C ARG A 206 5.29 -9.90 -9.67
N PRO A 207 4.58 -10.07 -10.79
CA PRO A 207 3.81 -11.29 -11.09
C PRO A 207 4.63 -12.59 -11.10
N GLU A 208 5.94 -12.50 -11.36
CA GLU A 208 6.87 -13.63 -11.47
C GLU A 208 7.59 -13.96 -10.16
N GLU A 209 7.41 -13.16 -9.10
CA GLU A 209 8.04 -13.40 -7.81
C GLU A 209 7.41 -14.56 -7.04
N ASP A 210 8.13 -15.09 -6.07
CA ASP A 210 7.60 -16.11 -5.16
C ASP A 210 6.49 -15.54 -4.26
N LEU A 211 5.26 -16.02 -4.48
CA LEU A 211 4.07 -15.60 -3.75
C LEU A 211 3.78 -16.45 -2.51
N SER A 212 4.53 -17.54 -2.27
CA SER A 212 4.22 -18.57 -1.27
C SER A 212 4.13 -18.07 0.18
N ARG A 213 4.75 -16.93 0.49
CA ARG A 213 4.71 -16.33 1.83
C ARG A 213 3.44 -15.53 2.13
N TYR A 214 2.64 -15.22 1.11
CA TYR A 214 1.42 -14.43 1.27
C TYR A 214 0.19 -15.33 1.36
N LYS A 215 -0.74 -14.98 2.23
CA LYS A 215 -2.04 -15.66 2.32
C LYS A 215 -3.02 -15.14 1.28
N LEU A 216 -2.88 -13.85 0.91
CA LEU A 216 -3.74 -13.18 -0.06
C LEU A 216 -2.88 -12.36 -1.02
N VAL A 217 -3.13 -12.49 -2.30
CA VAL A 217 -2.54 -11.67 -3.37
C VAL A 217 -3.65 -10.93 -4.10
N LEU A 218 -3.53 -9.62 -4.22
CA LEU A 218 -4.42 -8.78 -5.02
C LEU A 218 -3.75 -8.46 -6.36
N ALA A 219 -4.47 -8.63 -7.43
CA ALA A 219 -4.03 -8.37 -8.81
C ALA A 219 -4.99 -7.34 -9.44
N PRO A 220 -4.86 -6.04 -9.12
CA PRO A 220 -5.88 -5.02 -9.40
C PRO A 220 -6.28 -4.92 -10.87
N ASN A 221 -5.32 -5.12 -11.77
CA ASN A 221 -5.54 -5.06 -13.22
C ASN A 221 -4.36 -5.71 -13.96
N SER A 222 -4.19 -7.00 -13.81
CA SER A 222 -3.17 -7.77 -14.54
C SER A 222 -3.54 -7.94 -16.01
N VAL A 223 -3.53 -6.83 -16.76
CA VAL A 223 -3.89 -6.82 -18.20
C VAL A 223 -2.95 -7.73 -18.99
N LEU A 224 -1.65 -7.65 -18.71
CA LEU A 224 -0.64 -8.53 -19.27
C LEU A 224 -0.51 -9.79 -18.40
N VAL A 225 -0.80 -10.94 -19.00
CA VAL A 225 -0.57 -12.24 -18.36
C VAL A 225 0.16 -13.17 -19.31
N GLY A 226 1.46 -13.27 -19.12
CA GLY A 226 2.29 -14.25 -19.85
C GLY A 226 2.21 -15.64 -19.21
N LYS A 227 2.71 -16.65 -19.95
CA LYS A 227 2.69 -18.05 -19.50
C LYS A 227 3.45 -18.29 -18.19
N ALA A 228 4.49 -17.51 -17.92
CA ALA A 228 5.26 -17.62 -16.66
C ALA A 228 4.42 -17.16 -15.47
N ALA A 229 3.81 -15.98 -15.56
CA ALA A 229 2.93 -15.43 -14.53
C ALA A 229 1.71 -16.34 -14.29
N ALA A 230 1.04 -16.81 -15.37
CA ALA A 230 -0.11 -17.70 -15.23
C ALA A 230 0.25 -18.98 -14.44
N ARG A 231 1.37 -19.65 -14.77
CA ARG A 231 1.84 -20.83 -14.04
C ARG A 231 2.20 -20.52 -12.58
N ASN A 232 2.76 -19.33 -12.30
CA ASN A 232 3.07 -18.92 -10.94
C ASN A 232 1.77 -18.75 -10.12
N PHE A 233 0.76 -18.12 -10.70
CA PHE A 233 -0.56 -17.96 -10.04
C PHE A 233 -1.25 -19.30 -9.80
N GLU A 234 -1.25 -20.21 -10.78
CA GLU A 234 -1.80 -21.56 -10.64
C GLU A 234 -1.11 -22.32 -9.52
N ALA A 235 0.23 -22.37 -9.51
CA ALA A 235 1.00 -23.06 -8.50
C ALA A 235 0.78 -22.46 -7.10
N TYR A 236 0.70 -21.14 -6.97
CA TYR A 236 0.40 -20.44 -5.73
C TYR A 236 -0.97 -20.85 -5.17
N VAL A 237 -2.00 -20.84 -6.01
CA VAL A 237 -3.38 -21.20 -5.60
C VAL A 237 -3.49 -22.68 -5.27
N GLU A 238 -2.91 -23.56 -6.08
CA GLU A 238 -2.93 -25.02 -5.81
C GLU A 238 -2.33 -25.37 -4.45
N GLN A 239 -1.31 -24.62 -4.00
CA GLN A 239 -0.64 -24.82 -2.71
C GLN A 239 -1.40 -24.23 -1.51
N GLY A 240 -2.47 -23.47 -1.74
CA GLY A 240 -3.32 -22.90 -0.69
C GLY A 240 -3.35 -21.37 -0.62
N GLY A 241 -2.70 -20.72 -1.56
CA GLY A 241 -2.77 -19.26 -1.70
C GLY A 241 -4.13 -18.78 -2.21
N HIS A 242 -4.47 -17.55 -1.89
CA HIS A 242 -5.69 -16.90 -2.39
C HIS A 242 -5.30 -15.70 -3.25
N ILE A 243 -5.83 -15.63 -4.49
CA ILE A 243 -5.58 -14.52 -5.40
C ILE A 243 -6.90 -13.85 -5.83
N VAL A 244 -6.89 -12.53 -5.91
CA VAL A 244 -8.05 -11.73 -6.36
C VAL A 244 -7.65 -10.91 -7.56
N PHE A 245 -8.16 -11.26 -8.73
CA PHE A 245 -7.99 -10.49 -9.95
C PHE A 245 -9.04 -9.39 -10.04
N GLY A 246 -8.63 -8.19 -10.43
CA GLY A 246 -9.51 -7.09 -10.77
C GLY A 246 -9.85 -7.04 -12.25
N VAL A 247 -10.55 -6.00 -12.63
CA VAL A 247 -11.02 -5.78 -14.01
C VAL A 247 -9.91 -5.83 -15.04
N ARG A 248 -10.26 -6.30 -16.25
CA ARG A 248 -9.35 -6.37 -17.41
C ARG A 248 -8.14 -7.31 -17.25
N SER A 249 -8.08 -8.13 -16.21
CA SER A 249 -7.01 -9.11 -16.05
C SER A 249 -7.04 -10.18 -17.15
N GLY A 250 -5.86 -10.58 -17.66
CA GLY A 250 -5.70 -11.61 -18.69
C GLY A 250 -6.13 -11.21 -20.11
N LEU A 251 -6.22 -9.91 -20.40
CA LEU A 251 -6.66 -9.40 -21.70
C LEU A 251 -5.60 -9.56 -22.79
N LYS A 252 -4.33 -9.50 -22.43
CA LYS A 252 -3.18 -9.50 -23.34
C LYS A 252 -2.08 -10.44 -22.88
N ASP A 253 -1.25 -10.88 -23.83
CA ASP A 253 -0.03 -11.62 -23.53
C ASP A 253 1.13 -10.71 -23.09
N GLU A 254 2.27 -11.31 -22.81
CA GLU A 254 3.50 -10.61 -22.37
C GLU A 254 4.09 -9.66 -23.44
N ASN A 255 3.65 -9.73 -24.69
CA ASN A 255 4.07 -8.85 -25.78
C ASN A 255 3.07 -7.71 -26.05
N ASN A 256 2.10 -7.52 -25.15
CA ASN A 256 1.02 -6.53 -25.30
C ASN A 256 0.08 -6.80 -26.49
N VAL A 257 -0.07 -8.07 -26.88
CA VAL A 257 -0.97 -8.52 -27.94
C VAL A 257 -2.25 -9.09 -27.31
N MET A 258 -3.41 -8.73 -27.88
CA MET A 258 -4.69 -9.28 -27.42
C MET A 258 -4.69 -10.80 -27.56
N VAL A 259 -5.17 -11.50 -26.52
CA VAL A 259 -5.30 -12.96 -26.57
C VAL A 259 -6.34 -13.37 -27.60
N ASP A 260 -6.10 -14.48 -28.31
CA ASP A 260 -7.00 -15.08 -29.29
C ASP A 260 -7.86 -16.23 -28.74
N ILE A 261 -8.00 -16.27 -27.43
CA ILE A 261 -8.81 -17.22 -26.67
C ILE A 261 -9.82 -16.44 -25.80
N PRO A 262 -10.91 -17.10 -25.33
CA PRO A 262 -11.91 -16.42 -24.49
C PRO A 262 -11.29 -15.70 -23.30
N TRP A 263 -11.68 -14.44 -23.10
CA TRP A 263 -11.23 -13.64 -22.00
C TRP A 263 -11.78 -14.19 -20.66
N PRO A 264 -11.00 -14.29 -19.56
CA PRO A 264 -9.70 -13.64 -19.28
C PRO A 264 -8.45 -14.46 -19.71
N GLY A 265 -8.43 -15.04 -20.87
CA GLY A 265 -7.24 -15.64 -21.45
C GLY A 265 -6.70 -16.82 -20.63
N LEU A 266 -5.41 -16.79 -20.30
CA LEU A 266 -4.75 -17.83 -19.50
C LEU A 266 -5.31 -17.95 -18.07
N LEU A 267 -6.06 -16.96 -17.58
CA LEU A 267 -6.68 -16.98 -16.26
C LEU A 267 -8.05 -17.66 -16.26
N ALA A 268 -8.66 -17.94 -17.42
CA ALA A 268 -10.02 -18.46 -17.50
C ALA A 268 -10.22 -19.76 -16.69
N GLY A 269 -9.28 -20.71 -16.80
CA GLY A 269 -9.32 -21.96 -16.04
C GLY A 269 -9.15 -21.75 -14.53
N LEU A 270 -8.20 -20.90 -14.13
CA LEU A 270 -7.92 -20.59 -12.74
C LEU A 270 -9.10 -19.86 -12.07
N CYS A 271 -9.68 -18.86 -12.75
CA CYS A 271 -10.82 -18.10 -12.24
C CYS A 271 -12.17 -18.82 -12.42
N GLY A 272 -12.25 -19.82 -13.30
CA GLY A 272 -13.46 -20.58 -13.58
C GLY A 272 -14.56 -19.76 -14.23
N ILE A 273 -14.22 -18.78 -15.07
CA ILE A 273 -15.13 -17.82 -15.71
C ILE A 273 -14.74 -17.52 -17.15
N THR A 274 -15.68 -16.90 -17.88
CA THR A 274 -15.40 -16.06 -19.05
C THR A 274 -15.93 -14.65 -18.82
N VAL A 275 -15.37 -13.67 -19.55
CA VAL A 275 -15.87 -12.28 -19.58
C VAL A 275 -16.55 -12.09 -20.91
N GLU A 276 -17.86 -11.86 -20.89
CA GLU A 276 -18.71 -11.78 -22.09
C GLU A 276 -18.72 -10.37 -22.69
N GLU A 277 -18.81 -9.36 -21.83
CA GLU A 277 -18.86 -7.95 -22.20
C GLU A 277 -18.19 -7.11 -21.14
N PHE A 278 -17.94 -5.83 -21.46
CA PHE A 278 -17.50 -4.84 -20.48
C PHE A 278 -18.16 -3.49 -20.73
N GLU A 279 -18.20 -2.68 -19.68
CA GLU A 279 -18.70 -1.32 -19.76
C GLU A 279 -17.78 -0.36 -18.99
N ALA A 280 -17.35 0.72 -19.66
CA ALA A 280 -16.62 1.83 -19.03
C ALA A 280 -17.60 2.97 -18.78
N PHE A 281 -17.76 3.40 -17.52
CA PHE A 281 -18.74 4.41 -17.17
C PHE A 281 -18.19 5.82 -17.36
N PRO A 282 -18.93 6.71 -18.03
CA PRO A 282 -18.67 8.15 -17.98
C PRO A 282 -19.03 8.68 -16.57
N ALA A 283 -18.54 9.87 -16.23
CA ALA A 283 -18.70 10.45 -14.89
C ALA A 283 -20.16 10.58 -14.40
N HIS A 284 -21.12 10.66 -15.35
CA HIS A 284 -22.55 10.82 -15.05
C HIS A 284 -23.33 9.49 -15.03
N ALA A 285 -22.68 8.35 -15.29
CA ALA A 285 -23.30 7.04 -15.31
C ALA A 285 -22.61 6.08 -14.34
N TRP A 286 -23.38 5.14 -13.82
CA TRP A 286 -22.93 4.10 -12.90
C TRP A 286 -23.84 2.88 -12.99
N ASN A 287 -23.43 1.80 -12.35
CA ASN A 287 -24.26 0.64 -12.09
C ASN A 287 -24.25 0.34 -10.59
N GLN A 288 -24.98 -0.68 -10.18
CA GLN A 288 -24.96 -1.21 -8.82
C GLN A 288 -24.65 -2.69 -8.81
N VAL A 289 -24.01 -3.12 -7.73
CA VAL A 289 -23.71 -4.52 -7.43
C VAL A 289 -24.27 -4.88 -6.08
N SER A 290 -24.99 -5.99 -6.03
CA SER A 290 -25.52 -6.56 -4.80
C SER A 290 -24.52 -7.57 -4.23
N TYR A 291 -24.04 -7.31 -3.02
CA TYR A 291 -23.17 -8.19 -2.25
C TYR A 291 -23.71 -8.36 -0.85
N GLN A 292 -23.96 -9.61 -0.42
CA GLN A 292 -24.52 -9.94 0.91
C GLN A 292 -25.79 -9.15 1.30
N GLY A 293 -26.65 -8.87 0.32
CA GLY A 293 -27.94 -8.18 0.55
C GLY A 293 -27.83 -6.65 0.64
N ARG A 294 -26.68 -6.08 0.38
CA ARG A 294 -26.47 -4.64 0.25
C ARG A 294 -26.07 -4.29 -1.18
N ASP A 295 -26.58 -3.17 -1.69
CA ASP A 295 -26.24 -2.64 -3.00
C ASP A 295 -25.18 -1.56 -2.89
N TYR A 296 -24.19 -1.62 -3.81
CA TYR A 296 -23.04 -0.72 -3.87
C TYR A 296 -22.97 -0.07 -5.25
N ASP A 297 -22.66 1.21 -5.31
CA ASP A 297 -22.42 1.93 -6.55
C ASP A 297 -21.09 1.50 -7.18
N VAL A 298 -21.11 1.28 -8.49
CA VAL A 298 -19.93 1.00 -9.33
C VAL A 298 -19.81 2.10 -10.38
N ARG A 299 -18.69 2.82 -10.40
CA ARG A 299 -18.59 4.10 -11.11
C ARG A 299 -17.57 4.16 -12.25
N TRP A 300 -16.66 3.19 -12.35
CA TRP A 300 -15.60 3.27 -13.37
C TRP A 300 -15.70 2.19 -14.43
N TRP A 301 -15.93 0.95 -14.02
CA TRP A 301 -15.85 -0.20 -14.91
C TRP A 301 -16.71 -1.36 -14.45
N ALA A 302 -17.24 -2.11 -15.42
CA ALA A 302 -17.92 -3.38 -15.23
C ALA A 302 -17.48 -4.38 -16.29
N ASP A 303 -16.96 -5.56 -15.87
CA ASP A 303 -16.81 -6.75 -16.67
C ASP A 303 -18.03 -7.66 -16.40
N VAL A 304 -18.80 -7.99 -17.42
CA VAL A 304 -19.95 -8.88 -17.32
C VAL A 304 -19.46 -10.32 -17.42
N LEU A 305 -19.54 -11.05 -16.31
CA LEU A 305 -18.97 -12.38 -16.19
C LEU A 305 -20.00 -13.46 -16.53
N ALA A 306 -19.54 -14.56 -17.16
CA ALA A 306 -20.24 -15.84 -17.16
C ALA A 306 -19.50 -16.81 -16.22
N ALA A 307 -20.20 -17.23 -15.17
CA ALA A 307 -19.64 -18.17 -14.21
C ALA A 307 -19.72 -19.60 -14.75
N GLY A 308 -18.56 -20.18 -15.05
CA GLY A 308 -18.42 -21.60 -15.31
C GLY A 308 -18.49 -22.39 -13.97
N PRO A 309 -17.39 -23.04 -13.53
CA PRO A 309 -17.35 -23.71 -12.24
C PRO A 309 -17.24 -22.76 -11.03
N ALA A 310 -17.00 -21.45 -11.25
CA ALA A 310 -16.85 -20.50 -10.18
C ALA A 310 -18.17 -20.22 -9.44
N ARG A 311 -18.10 -20.09 -8.11
CA ARG A 311 -19.21 -19.63 -7.29
C ARG A 311 -19.42 -18.13 -7.48
N ILE A 312 -20.66 -17.72 -7.67
CA ILE A 312 -21.06 -16.32 -7.71
C ILE A 312 -21.11 -15.77 -6.29
N GLU A 313 -20.38 -14.67 -6.03
CA GLU A 313 -20.38 -13.99 -4.73
C GLU A 313 -21.13 -12.66 -4.75
N ALA A 314 -21.15 -11.96 -5.90
CA ALA A 314 -21.95 -10.75 -6.10
C ALA A 314 -22.54 -10.71 -7.52
N VAL A 315 -23.65 -10.00 -7.69
CA VAL A 315 -24.34 -9.84 -8.96
C VAL A 315 -24.64 -8.39 -9.27
N TYR A 316 -24.74 -8.04 -10.55
CA TYR A 316 -25.20 -6.70 -10.95
C TYR A 316 -26.66 -6.49 -10.59
N ALA A 317 -26.98 -5.33 -10.03
CA ALA A 317 -28.34 -4.94 -9.62
C ALA A 317 -29.05 -4.05 -10.64
N GLY A 318 -28.33 -3.51 -11.63
CA GLY A 318 -28.88 -2.62 -12.65
C GLY A 318 -28.47 -2.99 -14.08
N ARG A 319 -28.85 -2.14 -15.04
CA ARG A 319 -28.60 -2.28 -16.46
C ARG A 319 -29.27 -3.50 -17.09
N PHE A 320 -29.04 -3.76 -18.39
CA PHE A 320 -29.61 -4.91 -19.12
C PHE A 320 -29.05 -6.26 -18.65
N TYR A 321 -27.85 -6.25 -18.05
CA TYR A 321 -27.17 -7.43 -17.50
C TYR A 321 -27.42 -7.62 -15.98
N ARG A 322 -28.50 -7.06 -15.45
CA ARG A 322 -28.96 -7.30 -14.06
C ARG A 322 -29.05 -8.80 -13.78
N GLY A 323 -28.46 -9.24 -12.67
CA GLY A 323 -28.39 -10.64 -12.25
C GLY A 323 -27.16 -11.39 -12.79
N ALA A 324 -26.42 -10.82 -13.75
CA ALA A 324 -25.16 -11.38 -14.18
C ALA A 324 -24.10 -11.31 -13.04
N PRO A 325 -23.16 -12.27 -12.97
CA PRO A 325 -22.10 -12.26 -11.98
C PRO A 325 -21.21 -11.01 -12.11
N ALA A 326 -20.92 -10.39 -10.96
CA ALA A 326 -20.02 -9.26 -10.84
C ALA A 326 -18.75 -9.62 -10.05
N ILE A 327 -18.87 -10.50 -9.05
CA ILE A 327 -17.74 -11.08 -8.32
C ILE A 327 -17.94 -12.59 -8.26
N THR A 328 -16.87 -13.32 -8.56
CA THR A 328 -16.87 -14.79 -8.55
C THR A 328 -15.65 -15.31 -7.80
N ARG A 329 -15.74 -16.58 -7.36
CA ARG A 329 -14.63 -17.26 -6.70
C ARG A 329 -14.59 -18.73 -7.09
N HIS A 330 -13.42 -19.20 -7.48
CA HIS A 330 -13.18 -20.59 -7.88
C HIS A 330 -12.15 -21.24 -6.96
N GLY A 331 -12.50 -22.36 -6.35
CA GLY A 331 -11.58 -23.19 -5.56
C GLY A 331 -10.72 -24.04 -6.46
N VAL A 332 -9.40 -23.95 -6.31
CA VAL A 332 -8.44 -24.75 -7.09
C VAL A 332 -7.39 -25.32 -6.10
N GLY A 333 -7.21 -26.63 -6.09
CA GLY A 333 -6.31 -27.27 -5.16
C GLY A 333 -6.70 -26.98 -3.70
N LYS A 334 -5.81 -26.34 -2.94
CA LYS A 334 -6.04 -25.96 -1.54
C LYS A 334 -6.42 -24.49 -1.35
N GLY A 335 -6.36 -23.68 -2.41
CA GLY A 335 -6.62 -22.23 -2.40
C GLY A 335 -7.82 -21.84 -3.23
N ALA A 336 -7.88 -20.56 -3.61
CA ALA A 336 -8.94 -20.03 -4.45
C ALA A 336 -8.48 -18.82 -5.27
N ALA A 337 -9.05 -18.67 -6.46
CA ALA A 337 -8.96 -17.48 -7.27
C ALA A 337 -10.33 -16.78 -7.32
N ALA A 338 -10.35 -15.48 -7.07
CA ALA A 338 -11.53 -14.65 -7.25
C ALA A 338 -11.32 -13.68 -8.42
N TYR A 339 -12.42 -13.27 -9.04
CA TYR A 339 -12.41 -12.22 -10.05
C TYR A 339 -13.44 -11.15 -9.65
N ILE A 340 -12.96 -9.91 -9.47
CA ILE A 340 -13.78 -8.74 -9.21
C ILE A 340 -13.98 -8.00 -10.53
N GLY A 341 -15.13 -8.17 -11.15
CA GLY A 341 -15.48 -7.58 -12.45
C GLY A 341 -15.91 -6.11 -12.34
N VAL A 342 -15.58 -5.40 -11.26
CA VAL A 342 -16.02 -4.01 -11.03
C VAL A 342 -14.89 -3.15 -10.50
N ALA A 343 -14.95 -1.85 -10.80
CA ALA A 343 -14.04 -0.84 -10.25
C ALA A 343 -14.75 0.50 -10.02
N GLY A 344 -14.21 1.32 -9.13
CA GLY A 344 -14.86 2.54 -8.65
C GLY A 344 -15.95 2.24 -7.62
N CYS A 345 -15.66 1.35 -6.68
CA CYS A 345 -16.58 0.88 -5.66
C CYS A 345 -15.86 0.64 -4.31
N PRO A 346 -15.24 1.69 -3.72
CA PRO A 346 -14.35 1.53 -2.57
C PRO A 346 -15.05 0.85 -1.37
N GLU A 347 -16.32 1.14 -1.11
CA GLU A 347 -17.09 0.54 -0.01
C GLU A 347 -17.28 -0.97 -0.21
N LEU A 348 -17.56 -1.40 -1.45
CA LEU A 348 -17.67 -2.82 -1.79
C LEU A 348 -16.33 -3.54 -1.60
N LEU A 349 -15.23 -2.95 -2.07
CA LEU A 349 -13.91 -3.54 -1.92
C LEU A 349 -13.51 -3.66 -0.44
N GLN A 350 -13.81 -2.64 0.38
CA GLN A 350 -13.53 -2.68 1.81
C GLN A 350 -14.31 -3.81 2.49
N ASP A 351 -15.62 -3.94 2.24
CA ASP A 351 -16.45 -5.00 2.82
C ASP A 351 -16.02 -6.39 2.31
N TYR A 352 -15.75 -6.52 1.01
CA TYR A 352 -15.28 -7.76 0.41
C TYR A 352 -13.92 -8.21 0.97
N PHE A 353 -12.96 -7.30 1.07
CA PHE A 353 -11.63 -7.65 1.61
C PHE A 353 -11.71 -7.93 3.11
N ARG A 354 -12.53 -7.21 3.88
CA ARG A 354 -12.77 -7.52 5.30
C ARG A 354 -13.18 -8.97 5.48
N ASP A 355 -14.11 -9.46 4.67
CA ASP A 355 -14.57 -10.85 4.73
C ASP A 355 -13.48 -11.85 4.33
N ARG A 356 -12.74 -11.57 3.28
CA ARG A 356 -11.62 -12.43 2.84
C ARG A 356 -10.50 -12.48 3.86
N LEU A 357 -10.11 -11.35 4.43
CA LEU A 357 -9.07 -11.27 5.45
C LEU A 357 -9.45 -12.06 6.71
N LYS A 358 -10.70 -11.92 7.17
CA LYS A 358 -11.23 -12.70 8.30
C LYS A 358 -11.24 -14.20 8.02
N GLU A 359 -11.66 -14.62 6.83
CA GLU A 359 -11.66 -16.03 6.41
C GLU A 359 -10.24 -16.62 6.44
N LEU A 360 -9.23 -15.82 6.05
CA LEU A 360 -7.83 -16.22 6.01
C LEU A 360 -7.12 -16.07 7.36
N GLY A 361 -7.81 -15.64 8.41
CA GLY A 361 -7.23 -15.39 9.72
C GLY A 361 -6.19 -14.27 9.72
N ILE A 362 -6.35 -13.28 8.84
CA ILE A 362 -5.53 -12.07 8.83
C ILE A 362 -6.23 -11.02 9.70
N PRO A 363 -5.55 -10.49 10.73
CA PRO A 363 -6.14 -9.50 11.63
C PRO A 363 -6.58 -8.23 10.89
N VAL A 364 -7.76 -7.73 11.25
CA VAL A 364 -8.34 -6.50 10.71
C VAL A 364 -8.57 -5.51 11.84
N THR A 365 -8.18 -4.27 11.62
CA THR A 365 -8.45 -3.14 12.50
C THR A 365 -9.08 -2.02 11.65
N GLU A 366 -10.34 -1.65 11.95
CA GLU A 366 -10.98 -0.53 11.25
C GLU A 366 -10.27 0.78 11.63
N MET A 367 -9.58 1.37 10.67
CA MET A 367 -8.77 2.54 10.93
C MET A 367 -9.61 3.82 10.86
N PRO A 368 -9.49 4.71 11.87
CA PRO A 368 -10.02 6.06 11.74
C PRO A 368 -9.35 6.81 10.59
N GLU A 369 -10.07 7.75 10.00
CA GLU A 369 -9.56 8.57 8.89
C GLU A 369 -8.22 9.22 9.22
N ASN A 370 -7.29 9.21 8.27
CA ASN A 370 -5.92 9.72 8.39
C ASN A 370 -5.11 9.12 9.55
N THR A 371 -5.44 7.88 9.92
CA THR A 371 -4.72 7.13 10.94
C THR A 371 -4.24 5.81 10.37
N TYR A 372 -2.99 5.43 10.67
CA TYR A 372 -2.33 4.29 10.03
C TYR A 372 -1.71 3.37 11.07
N LEU A 373 -1.87 2.07 10.84
CA LEU A 373 -1.27 1.01 11.63
C LEU A 373 -0.20 0.30 10.83
N THR A 374 0.95 0.07 11.45
CA THR A 374 2.01 -0.79 10.89
C THR A 374 2.70 -1.54 12.01
N ILE A 375 3.15 -2.76 11.73
CA ILE A 375 3.86 -3.60 12.68
C ILE A 375 5.27 -3.88 12.16
N ARG A 376 6.27 -3.61 12.98
CA ARG A 376 7.66 -4.02 12.74
C ARG A 376 8.05 -5.03 13.80
N GLU A 377 8.63 -6.16 13.37
CA GLU A 377 9.00 -7.22 14.29
C GLU A 377 10.23 -8.02 13.87
N ASN A 378 10.83 -8.69 14.83
CA ASN A 378 11.81 -9.75 14.65
C ASN A 378 11.50 -10.92 15.60
N ALA A 379 12.43 -11.83 15.82
CA ALA A 379 12.23 -12.97 16.74
C ALA A 379 11.97 -12.55 18.20
N GLU A 380 12.51 -11.41 18.63
CA GLU A 380 12.53 -10.97 20.02
C GLU A 380 11.52 -9.86 20.33
N ARG A 381 11.29 -8.95 19.38
CA ARG A 381 10.58 -7.67 19.59
C ARG A 381 9.48 -7.47 18.58
N ARG A 382 8.43 -6.79 19.01
CA ARG A 382 7.32 -6.35 18.18
C ARG A 382 6.94 -4.91 18.55
N TYR A 383 6.95 -4.03 17.56
CA TYR A 383 6.52 -2.64 17.65
C TYR A 383 5.28 -2.43 16.81
N VAL A 384 4.23 -1.93 17.44
CA VAL A 384 3.00 -1.48 16.77
C VAL A 384 3.05 0.03 16.68
N PHE A 385 3.01 0.55 15.47
CA PHE A 385 2.95 1.98 15.19
C PHE A 385 1.50 2.36 14.90
N LEU A 386 1.01 3.37 15.62
CA LEU A 386 -0.24 4.04 15.31
C LEU A 386 0.09 5.50 15.02
N VAL A 387 -0.04 5.91 13.76
CA VAL A 387 0.32 7.25 13.29
C VAL A 387 -0.96 8.00 12.96
N ASN A 388 -1.22 9.10 13.66
CA ASN A 388 -2.35 9.99 13.42
C ASN A 388 -1.89 11.25 12.68
N LEU A 389 -2.30 11.40 11.45
CA LEU A 389 -2.01 12.57 10.61
C LEU A 389 -3.21 13.52 10.48
N SER A 390 -4.25 13.31 11.29
CA SER A 390 -5.39 14.22 11.38
C SER A 390 -5.15 15.32 12.44
N PHE A 391 -5.95 16.38 12.36
CA PHE A 391 -5.93 17.49 13.32
C PHE A 391 -6.77 17.21 14.58
N GLU A 392 -7.29 16.00 14.73
CA GLU A 392 -8.11 15.57 15.85
C GLU A 392 -7.50 14.35 16.52
N GLU A 393 -7.75 14.16 17.80
CA GLU A 393 -7.43 12.92 18.48
C GLU A 393 -8.25 11.79 17.82
N ARG A 394 -7.59 10.66 17.57
CA ARG A 394 -8.24 9.46 17.03
C ARG A 394 -8.08 8.29 18.00
N VAL A 395 -9.15 7.57 18.23
CA VAL A 395 -9.12 6.33 19.00
C VAL A 395 -9.10 5.15 18.03
N VAL A 396 -8.03 4.38 18.08
CA VAL A 396 -7.87 3.18 17.24
C VAL A 396 -8.37 1.98 18.06
N PRO A 397 -9.41 1.26 17.57
CA PRO A 397 -9.91 0.08 18.25
C PRO A 397 -8.92 -1.07 18.08
N THR A 398 -8.23 -1.45 19.14
CA THR A 398 -7.23 -2.54 19.10
C THR A 398 -7.34 -3.45 20.31
N ASP A 399 -6.76 -4.65 20.21
CA ASP A 399 -6.52 -5.57 21.32
C ASP A 399 -5.05 -5.58 21.76
N PHE A 400 -4.23 -4.67 21.23
CA PHE A 400 -2.82 -4.59 21.60
C PHE A 400 -2.65 -4.13 23.05
N SER A 401 -1.62 -4.68 23.67
CA SER A 401 -1.15 -4.20 24.96
C SER A 401 0.38 -4.14 25.01
N GLY A 402 0.91 -3.14 25.67
CA GLY A 402 2.36 -2.96 25.74
C GLY A 402 2.76 -1.64 26.39
N THR A 403 4.02 -1.26 26.16
CA THR A 403 4.57 0.01 26.66
C THR A 403 4.82 0.94 25.48
N ASP A 404 4.26 2.12 25.50
CA ASP A 404 4.57 3.15 24.52
C ASP A 404 6.02 3.64 24.75
N ARG A 405 6.87 3.46 23.77
CA ARG A 405 8.31 3.77 23.81
C ARG A 405 8.60 5.27 23.89
N LEU A 406 7.63 6.11 23.52
CA LEU A 406 7.81 7.56 23.49
C LEU A 406 7.44 8.22 24.81
N THR A 407 6.50 7.64 25.57
CA THR A 407 6.00 8.19 26.82
C THR A 407 6.28 7.32 28.05
N GLY A 408 6.63 6.04 27.85
CA GLY A 408 6.78 5.05 28.93
C GLY A 408 5.45 4.55 29.51
N ARG A 409 4.31 4.97 28.97
CA ARG A 409 2.98 4.57 29.47
C ARG A 409 2.62 3.16 29.03
N LYS A 410 1.99 2.42 29.93
CA LYS A 410 1.36 1.13 29.58
C LYS A 410 0.00 1.41 28.95
N LEU A 411 -0.24 0.86 27.78
CA LEU A 411 -1.48 0.98 27.01
C LEU A 411 -2.05 -0.42 26.76
N CYS A 412 -3.38 -0.51 26.68
CA CYS A 412 -4.11 -1.76 26.43
C CYS A 412 -5.49 -1.45 25.86
N GLY A 413 -5.92 -2.23 24.86
CA GLY A 413 -7.23 -2.07 24.22
C GLY A 413 -7.26 -0.87 23.28
N ASP A 414 -8.36 -0.15 23.29
CA ASP A 414 -8.53 1.03 22.43
C ASP A 414 -7.50 2.11 22.77
N ILE A 415 -6.74 2.56 21.78
CA ILE A 415 -5.61 3.48 21.97
C ILE A 415 -5.94 4.85 21.36
N ALA A 416 -5.96 5.87 22.22
CA ALA A 416 -6.04 7.26 21.78
C ALA A 416 -4.68 7.74 21.26
N VAL A 417 -4.66 8.25 20.03
CA VAL A 417 -3.49 8.84 19.37
C VAL A 417 -3.73 10.33 19.20
N PRO A 418 -2.91 11.21 19.83
CA PRO A 418 -3.08 12.65 19.72
C PRO A 418 -3.00 13.17 18.29
N PRO A 419 -3.52 14.38 18.00
CA PRO A 419 -3.41 15.00 16.68
C PRO A 419 -1.96 15.13 16.22
N LEU A 420 -1.67 14.82 14.96
CA LEU A 420 -0.36 14.95 14.32
C LEU A 420 0.78 14.32 15.16
N ASP A 421 0.50 13.15 15.72
CA ASP A 421 1.43 12.45 16.62
C ASP A 421 1.42 10.94 16.35
N VAL A 422 2.22 10.19 17.10
CA VAL A 422 2.39 8.75 16.96
C VAL A 422 2.46 8.07 18.33
N VAL A 423 1.94 6.85 18.40
CA VAL A 423 2.19 5.89 19.47
C VAL A 423 3.06 4.77 18.93
N VAL A 424 4.15 4.45 19.63
CA VAL A 424 5.05 3.34 19.31
C VAL A 424 4.99 2.31 20.43
N LEU A 425 4.10 1.35 20.29
CA LEU A 425 3.82 0.37 21.33
C LEU A 425 4.76 -0.84 21.19
N GLU A 426 5.64 -1.04 22.16
CA GLU A 426 6.39 -2.30 22.27
C GLU A 426 5.52 -3.35 22.95
N THR A 427 5.23 -4.44 22.22
CA THR A 427 4.38 -5.54 22.70
C THR A 427 5.16 -6.82 22.85
N SER A 428 4.73 -7.70 23.75
CA SER A 428 5.18 -9.10 23.75
C SER A 428 4.42 -9.90 22.69
N ARG A 429 5.07 -10.91 22.07
CA ARG A 429 4.39 -11.82 21.11
C ARG A 429 3.26 -12.66 21.75
N LYS A 430 3.21 -12.73 23.10
CA LYS A 430 2.15 -13.38 23.86
C LYS A 430 1.37 -12.31 24.59
N VAL A 431 0.19 -11.97 24.10
CA VAL A 431 -0.73 -11.10 24.84
C VAL A 431 -2.00 -11.84 25.14
N ASN A 432 -2.18 -12.17 26.43
CA ASN A 432 -3.50 -12.29 26.99
C ASN A 432 -3.78 -10.95 27.70
N CYS A 433 -4.61 -10.09 27.14
CA CYS A 433 -5.29 -9.09 27.94
C CYS A 433 -6.18 -9.86 28.92
N GLU A 434 -5.76 -9.97 30.18
CA GLU A 434 -6.70 -10.34 31.22
C GLU A 434 -7.75 -9.25 31.30
N THR A 435 -8.84 -9.43 30.55
CA THR A 435 -10.03 -8.63 30.70
C THR A 435 -10.48 -8.76 32.17
N LYS A 436 -10.25 -7.71 32.95
CA LYS A 436 -10.97 -7.54 34.21
C LYS A 436 -12.46 -7.38 33.90
N SER A 437 -13.12 -8.51 33.70
CA SER A 437 -14.54 -8.66 33.87
C SER A 437 -14.80 -8.61 35.39
N ASN A 438 -14.91 -7.40 35.93
CA ASN A 438 -15.54 -7.17 37.22
C ASN A 438 -16.08 -5.75 37.24
N ARG A 439 -17.32 -5.60 36.75
CA ARG A 439 -18.24 -4.61 37.30
C ARG A 439 -19.57 -5.32 37.58
N LYS A 440 -19.82 -5.51 38.86
CA LYS A 440 -21.16 -5.77 39.44
C LYS A 440 -22.03 -4.58 39.17
#